data_f3962c8aabb66b81602011ea49deb29d
#
_entry.id   f3962c8aabb66b81602011ea49deb29d
#
_cell.length_a   1.000
_cell.length_b   1.000
_cell.length_c   1.000
_cell.angle_alpha   90.00
_cell.angle_beta   90.00
_cell.angle_gamma   90.00
#
_symmetry.space_group_name_H-M   'P 1'
#
loop_
_entity.id
_entity.type
_entity.pdbx_description
1 polymer ?
#
loop_
_entity_poly.entity_id
_entity_poly.type
_entity_poly.pdbx_seq_one_letter_code
_entity_poly.pdbx_strand_id
1 'polypeptide(L)'
;MAKGLLVLMLSLFAGPVLAGWTYLGNLDGDTVMFDKTTLVQTKRNATIWMLTNYSNMTIQDVLSVTKWLEFDCDKNKYRLLAVYGYEGQMQTGARLIFNPNPSEWGPVQQGSVIQSIRNFACLRYPLLPKR
;
A
#
# COMPACT_ATOMS: atom_id res chain seq x y z
N MET A 1 -36.81 -34.66 9.70
CA MET A 1 -36.12 -34.54 8.41
C MET A 1 -35.33 -33.24 8.35
N ALA A 2 -34.05 -33.38 8.47
CA ALA A 2 -33.14 -32.24 8.57
C ALA A 2 -32.78 -31.68 7.19
N LYS A 3 -33.66 -30.91 6.62
CA LYS A 3 -33.38 -30.27 5.31
C LYS A 3 -32.80 -28.88 5.43
N GLY A 4 -32.61 -28.36 6.63
CA GLY A 4 -32.13 -27.02 6.84
C GLY A 4 -30.69 -26.88 7.27
N LEU A 5 -29.98 -27.99 7.43
CA LEU A 5 -28.63 -27.95 8.01
C LEU A 5 -27.52 -27.53 7.03
N LEU A 6 -27.78 -27.55 5.75
CA LEU A 6 -26.75 -27.24 4.76
C LEU A 6 -26.50 -25.76 4.54
N VAL A 7 -27.42 -24.90 4.95
CA VAL A 7 -27.31 -23.47 4.69
C VAL A 7 -26.42 -22.76 5.69
N LEU A 8 -26.21 -23.37 6.86
CA LEU A 8 -25.41 -22.77 7.93
C LEU A 8 -23.91 -22.88 7.72
N MET A 9 -23.47 -23.75 6.83
CA MET A 9 -22.03 -23.98 6.63
C MET A 9 -21.35 -22.91 5.77
N LEU A 10 -22.12 -22.19 4.98
CA LEU A 10 -21.55 -21.16 4.08
C LEU A 10 -21.18 -19.88 4.79
N SER A 11 -21.74 -19.61 5.96
CA SER A 11 -21.42 -18.40 6.73
C SER A 11 -20.11 -18.50 7.50
N LEU A 12 -19.55 -19.72 7.62
CA LEU A 12 -18.30 -19.94 8.36
C LEU A 12 -17.05 -19.57 7.56
N PHE A 13 -17.20 -19.30 6.28
CA PHE A 13 -16.07 -18.91 5.42
C PHE A 13 -15.95 -17.40 5.24
N ALA A 14 -16.82 -16.61 5.86
CA ALA A 14 -16.64 -15.18 5.96
C ALA A 14 -15.57 -14.88 7.00
N GLY A 15 -14.34 -15.29 6.73
CA GLY A 15 -13.21 -14.93 7.57
C GLY A 15 -12.88 -13.43 7.45
N PRO A 16 -12.06 -12.89 8.36
CA PRO A 16 -11.62 -11.51 8.25
C PRO A 16 -10.97 -11.29 6.89
N VAL A 17 -11.46 -10.30 6.15
CA VAL A 17 -10.83 -9.87 4.92
C VAL A 17 -9.57 -9.15 5.33
N LEU A 18 -8.45 -9.83 5.26
CA LEU A 18 -7.17 -9.18 5.39
C LEU A 18 -7.01 -8.25 4.20
N ALA A 19 -6.69 -6.98 4.44
CA ALA A 19 -6.29 -6.07 3.39
C ALA A 19 -5.24 -6.78 2.53
N GLY A 20 -5.22 -6.53 1.23
CA GLY A 20 -4.33 -7.22 0.30
C GLY A 20 -2.88 -6.81 0.43
N TRP A 21 -2.36 -6.68 1.66
CA TRP A 21 -0.98 -6.30 1.92
C TRP A 21 -0.03 -7.42 1.51
N THR A 22 0.87 -7.09 0.60
CA THR A 22 1.93 -7.97 0.17
C THR A 22 3.24 -7.52 0.83
N TYR A 23 3.92 -8.46 1.47
CA TYR A 23 5.21 -8.22 2.08
C TYR A 23 6.23 -7.91 0.99
N LEU A 24 6.96 -6.81 1.17
CA LEU A 24 8.00 -6.39 0.24
C LEU A 24 9.39 -6.62 0.81
N GLY A 25 9.60 -6.27 2.06
CA GLY A 25 10.91 -6.41 2.68
C GLY A 25 10.95 -5.88 4.10
N ASN A 26 12.12 -6.04 4.71
CA ASN A 26 12.41 -5.57 6.04
C ASN A 26 13.60 -4.61 5.94
N LEU A 27 13.43 -3.39 6.45
CA LEU A 27 14.45 -2.35 6.50
C LEU A 27 14.75 -2.03 7.96
N ASP A 28 15.91 -2.47 8.45
CA ASP A 28 16.36 -2.20 9.82
C ASP A 28 15.30 -2.56 10.87
N GLY A 29 14.62 -3.69 10.69
CA GLY A 29 13.56 -4.16 11.58
C GLY A 29 12.16 -3.67 11.21
N ASP A 30 12.02 -2.71 10.33
CA ASP A 30 10.73 -2.22 9.89
C ASP A 30 10.22 -3.03 8.70
N THR A 31 8.96 -3.37 8.71
CA THR A 31 8.33 -4.17 7.65
C THR A 31 7.63 -3.27 6.66
N VAL A 32 7.93 -3.45 5.38
CA VAL A 32 7.32 -2.69 4.31
C VAL A 32 6.43 -3.60 3.47
N MET A 33 5.22 -3.12 3.21
CA MET A 33 4.20 -3.83 2.44
C MET A 33 3.54 -2.88 1.45
N PHE A 34 2.93 -3.44 0.42
CA PHE A 34 2.10 -2.67 -0.50
C PHE A 34 0.85 -3.47 -0.84
N ASP A 35 -0.21 -2.78 -1.21
CA ASP A 35 -1.50 -3.40 -1.47
C ASP A 35 -1.76 -3.44 -2.98
N LYS A 36 -1.57 -4.61 -3.57
CA LYS A 36 -1.77 -4.83 -5.01
C LYS A 36 -3.20 -4.53 -5.45
N THR A 37 -4.16 -4.72 -4.56
CA THR A 37 -5.57 -4.51 -4.89
C THR A 37 -5.93 -3.05 -5.07
N THR A 38 -5.08 -2.15 -4.60
CA THR A 38 -5.29 -0.71 -4.71
C THR A 38 -4.64 -0.10 -5.96
N LEU A 39 -3.96 -0.91 -6.76
CA LEU A 39 -3.29 -0.42 -7.96
C LEU A 39 -4.30 0.13 -8.96
N VAL A 40 -4.11 1.38 -9.34
CA VAL A 40 -4.84 2.02 -10.44
C VAL A 40 -3.83 2.53 -11.44
N GLN A 41 -3.95 2.06 -12.68
CA GLN A 41 -3.08 2.49 -13.78
C GLN A 41 -3.87 3.35 -14.75
N THR A 42 -3.30 4.49 -15.10
CA THR A 42 -3.75 5.33 -16.19
C THR A 42 -2.69 5.31 -17.28
N LYS A 43 -2.79 6.17 -18.29
CA LYS A 43 -1.86 6.13 -19.43
C LYS A 43 -0.38 6.11 -19.04
N ARG A 44 0.01 6.95 -18.09
CA ARG A 44 1.41 7.12 -17.69
C ARG A 44 1.63 7.00 -16.20
N ASN A 45 0.55 7.03 -15.45
CA ASN A 45 0.62 7.10 -14.00
C ASN A 45 0.05 5.85 -13.38
N ALA A 46 0.56 5.51 -12.22
CA ALA A 46 0.05 4.43 -11.41
C ALA A 46 -0.03 4.89 -9.96
N THR A 47 -1.13 4.55 -9.29
CA THR A 47 -1.28 4.83 -7.85
C THR A 47 -1.42 3.53 -7.09
N ILE A 48 -0.86 3.48 -5.90
CA ILE A 48 -0.88 2.30 -5.05
C ILE A 48 -0.63 2.71 -3.60
N TRP A 49 -1.21 1.97 -2.66
CA TRP A 49 -0.97 2.17 -1.24
C TRP A 49 0.20 1.32 -0.76
N MET A 50 1.03 1.89 0.09
CA MET A 50 2.04 1.16 0.84
C MET A 50 1.84 1.34 2.34
N LEU A 51 2.37 0.41 3.12
CA LEU A 51 2.33 0.41 4.56
C LEU A 51 3.72 0.10 5.11
N THR A 52 4.15 0.86 6.09
CA THR A 52 5.34 0.54 6.87
C THR A 52 4.92 0.29 8.31
N ASN A 53 5.27 -0.89 8.83
CA ASN A 53 5.19 -1.19 10.25
C ASN A 53 6.55 -0.94 10.87
N TYR A 54 6.60 -0.10 11.88
CA TYR A 54 7.83 0.18 12.60
C TYR A 54 8.00 -0.81 13.73
N SER A 55 9.23 -1.28 13.94
CA SER A 55 9.55 -2.17 15.05
C SER A 55 9.51 -1.43 16.38
N ASN A 56 9.82 -0.14 16.37
CA ASN A 56 9.78 0.73 17.52
C ASN A 56 8.98 1.99 17.18
N MET A 57 8.34 2.55 18.19
CA MET A 57 7.57 3.77 18.03
C MET A 57 8.45 4.91 17.52
N THR A 58 7.97 5.63 16.53
CA THR A 58 8.68 6.78 15.97
C THR A 58 8.62 7.97 16.90
N ILE A 59 9.37 9.04 16.58
CA ILE A 59 9.31 10.29 17.33
C ILE A 59 7.93 10.96 17.28
N GLN A 60 7.08 10.54 16.36
CA GLN A 60 5.69 11.02 16.23
C GLN A 60 4.69 10.08 16.90
N ASP A 61 5.18 9.15 17.69
CA ASP A 61 4.38 8.19 18.46
C ASP A 61 3.50 7.28 17.59
N VAL A 62 3.97 6.94 16.39
CA VAL A 62 3.25 6.03 15.49
C VAL A 62 4.04 4.74 15.30
N LEU A 63 3.31 3.63 15.14
CA LEU A 63 3.87 2.31 14.84
C LEU A 63 3.58 1.86 13.42
N SER A 64 2.72 2.54 12.70
CA SER A 64 2.53 2.27 11.27
C SER A 64 2.17 3.54 10.52
N VAL A 65 2.60 3.59 9.25
CA VAL A 65 2.31 4.69 8.34
C VAL A 65 1.88 4.11 7.01
N THR A 66 0.76 4.62 6.48
CA THR A 66 0.35 4.34 5.11
C THR A 66 0.63 5.55 4.24
N LYS A 67 1.06 5.26 3.02
CA LYS A 67 1.35 6.29 2.03
C LYS A 67 0.66 5.92 0.73
N TRP A 68 -0.05 6.87 0.16
CA TRP A 68 -0.63 6.72 -1.16
C TRP A 68 0.35 7.28 -2.16
N LEU A 69 0.91 6.38 -2.98
CA LEU A 69 1.96 6.72 -3.94
C LEU A 69 1.35 6.96 -5.31
N GLU A 70 1.87 7.95 -6.01
CA GLU A 70 1.63 8.12 -7.43
C GLU A 70 2.97 8.10 -8.17
N PHE A 71 3.06 7.23 -9.17
CA PHE A 71 4.23 7.14 -10.04
C PHE A 71 3.93 7.73 -11.40
N ASP A 72 4.86 8.53 -11.91
CA ASP A 72 4.95 8.86 -13.32
C ASP A 72 5.85 7.79 -13.95
N CYS A 73 5.25 6.82 -14.61
CA CYS A 73 6.00 5.67 -15.14
C CYS A 73 6.89 6.06 -16.31
N ASP A 74 6.57 7.14 -16.99
CA ASP A 74 7.33 7.63 -18.14
C ASP A 74 8.61 8.36 -17.68
N LYS A 75 8.49 9.19 -16.66
CA LYS A 75 9.60 10.01 -16.17
C LYS A 75 10.35 9.42 -14.99
N ASN A 76 9.92 8.27 -14.51
CA ASN A 76 10.51 7.59 -13.35
C ASN A 76 10.56 8.48 -12.10
N LYS A 77 9.44 9.14 -11.82
CA LYS A 77 9.26 10.00 -10.66
C LYS A 77 8.07 9.51 -9.84
N TYR A 78 8.03 9.92 -8.59
CA TYR A 78 6.88 9.63 -7.73
C TYR A 78 6.59 10.81 -6.81
N ARG A 79 5.39 10.80 -6.26
CA ARG A 79 4.99 11.70 -5.17
C ARG A 79 4.05 10.97 -4.22
N LEU A 80 3.91 11.53 -3.04
CA LEU A 80 2.92 11.06 -2.07
C LEU A 80 1.64 11.86 -2.28
N LEU A 81 0.54 11.16 -2.45
CA LEU A 81 -0.79 11.79 -2.52
C LEU A 81 -1.36 11.99 -1.12
N ALA A 82 -1.06 11.08 -0.20
CA ALA A 82 -1.52 11.16 1.17
C ALA A 82 -0.60 10.37 2.08
N VAL A 83 -0.56 10.76 3.35
CA VAL A 83 0.19 10.06 4.41
C VAL A 83 -0.68 9.99 5.65
N TYR A 84 -0.87 8.79 6.19
CA TYR A 84 -1.61 8.55 7.42
C TYR A 84 -0.74 7.76 8.40
N GLY A 85 -0.69 8.21 9.65
CA GLY A 85 0.06 7.52 10.70
C GLY A 85 -0.85 7.04 11.81
N TYR A 86 -0.56 5.88 12.34
CA TYR A 86 -1.39 5.19 13.33
C TYR A 86 -0.58 4.82 14.56
N GLU A 87 -1.25 4.85 15.70
CA GLU A 87 -0.66 4.52 17.00
C GLU A 87 -0.15 3.09 17.05
N GLY A 88 -0.89 2.14 16.44
CA GLY A 88 -0.54 0.73 16.41
C GLY A 88 -0.02 0.27 15.06
N GLN A 89 0.44 -0.97 15.02
CA GLN A 89 0.86 -1.60 13.77
C GLN A 89 -0.35 -1.94 12.91
N MET A 90 -0.14 -2.10 11.61
CA MET A 90 -1.17 -2.50 10.64
C MET A 90 -2.40 -1.57 10.67
N GLN A 91 -2.17 -0.27 10.79
CA GLN A 91 -3.23 0.75 10.79
C GLN A 91 -4.19 0.61 11.97
N THR A 92 -3.72 0.13 13.11
CA THR A 92 -4.55 -0.05 14.29
C THR A 92 -4.38 1.13 15.25
N GLY A 93 -5.35 1.29 16.14
CA GLY A 93 -5.34 2.37 17.12
C GLY A 93 -5.73 3.71 16.52
N ALA A 94 -5.44 4.78 17.25
CA ALA A 94 -5.79 6.12 16.83
C ALA A 94 -4.94 6.56 15.63
N ARG A 95 -5.57 7.27 14.69
CA ARG A 95 -4.85 7.92 13.60
C ARG A 95 -4.29 9.24 14.10
N LEU A 96 -2.96 9.32 14.20
CA LEU A 96 -2.25 10.46 14.76
C LEU A 96 -1.71 11.41 13.70
N ILE A 97 -1.50 10.90 12.47
CA ILE A 97 -1.04 11.70 11.34
C ILE A 97 -2.09 11.61 10.24
N PHE A 98 -2.50 12.76 9.73
CA PHE A 98 -3.45 12.86 8.64
C PHE A 98 -2.98 13.97 7.70
N ASN A 99 -2.39 13.58 6.59
CA ASN A 99 -1.92 14.52 5.57
C ASN A 99 -2.42 14.06 4.20
N PRO A 100 -3.55 14.61 3.72
CA PRO A 100 -4.09 14.27 2.41
C PRO A 100 -3.54 15.16 1.28
N ASN A 101 -2.51 15.95 1.54
CA ASN A 101 -1.99 16.91 0.56
C ASN A 101 -0.88 16.27 -0.27
N PRO A 102 -0.96 16.36 -1.61
CA PRO A 102 0.11 15.84 -2.46
C PRO A 102 1.44 16.52 -2.20
N SER A 103 2.50 15.72 -2.21
CA SER A 103 3.86 16.22 -2.13
C SER A 103 4.38 16.67 -3.50
N GLU A 104 5.56 17.27 -3.50
CA GLU A 104 6.30 17.52 -4.73
C GLU A 104 6.72 16.19 -5.38
N TRP A 105 6.89 16.20 -6.69
CA TRP A 105 7.45 15.07 -7.42
C TRP A 105 8.95 14.95 -7.14
N GLY A 106 9.41 13.72 -6.93
CA GLY A 106 10.81 13.42 -6.72
C GLY A 106 11.26 12.21 -7.53
N PRO A 107 12.56 11.99 -7.65
CA PRO A 107 13.08 10.87 -8.41
C PRO A 107 12.86 9.54 -7.67
N VAL A 108 12.61 8.48 -8.44
CA VAL A 108 12.65 7.12 -7.92
C VAL A 108 14.11 6.70 -7.87
N GLN A 109 14.64 6.51 -6.67
CA GLN A 109 16.03 6.16 -6.50
C GLN A 109 16.25 4.67 -6.76
N GLN A 110 17.33 4.38 -7.49
CA GLN A 110 17.71 3.00 -7.79
C GLN A 110 18.06 2.25 -6.51
N GLY A 111 17.56 1.01 -6.41
CA GLY A 111 17.80 0.15 -5.25
C GLY A 111 16.91 0.43 -4.05
N SER A 112 15.99 1.38 -4.16
CA SER A 112 15.09 1.75 -3.07
C SER A 112 13.86 0.84 -3.01
N VAL A 113 13.19 0.85 -1.86
CA VAL A 113 11.88 0.20 -1.69
C VAL A 113 10.86 0.79 -2.66
N ILE A 114 10.90 2.10 -2.87
CA ILE A 114 10.00 2.79 -3.79
C ILE A 114 10.21 2.29 -5.21
N GLN A 115 11.44 2.00 -5.61
CA GLN A 115 11.71 1.41 -6.93
C GLN A 115 11.04 0.05 -7.08
N SER A 116 11.09 -0.79 -6.06
CA SER A 116 10.45 -2.11 -6.10
C SER A 116 8.94 -1.97 -6.27
N ILE A 117 8.32 -1.03 -5.58
CA ILE A 117 6.88 -0.76 -5.73
C ILE A 117 6.60 -0.19 -7.12
N ARG A 118 7.43 0.72 -7.60
CA ARG A 118 7.31 1.30 -8.94
C ARG A 118 7.37 0.22 -10.01
N ASN A 119 8.30 -0.72 -9.90
CA ASN A 119 8.45 -1.80 -10.87
C ASN A 119 7.18 -2.64 -10.98
N PHE A 120 6.50 -2.89 -9.86
CA PHE A 120 5.21 -3.54 -9.87
C PHE A 120 4.11 -2.63 -10.43
N ALA A 121 4.02 -1.41 -9.94
CA ALA A 121 2.94 -0.48 -10.29
C ALA A 121 2.97 -0.09 -11.77
N CYS A 122 4.16 0.03 -12.34
CA CYS A 122 4.36 0.41 -13.73
C CYS A 122 4.61 -0.78 -14.66
N LEU A 123 4.38 -2.01 -14.19
CA LEU A 123 4.76 -3.24 -14.91
C LEU A 123 4.17 -3.31 -16.32
N ARG A 124 2.95 -2.85 -16.50
CA ARG A 124 2.25 -2.91 -17.78
C ARG A 124 2.42 -1.65 -18.63
N TYR A 125 3.19 -0.68 -18.14
CA TYR A 125 3.32 0.60 -18.83
C TYR A 125 3.77 0.44 -20.28
N PRO A 126 4.83 -0.34 -20.59
CA PRO A 126 5.27 -0.49 -21.98
C PRO A 126 4.32 -1.33 -22.83
N LEU A 127 3.41 -2.08 -22.19
CA LEU A 127 2.50 -3.00 -22.88
C LEU A 127 1.13 -2.38 -23.14
N LEU A 128 0.85 -1.22 -22.57
CA LEU A 128 -0.40 -0.50 -22.80
C LEU A 128 -0.32 0.22 -24.13
N PRO A 129 -1.43 0.23 -24.93
CA PRO A 129 -1.42 0.96 -26.19
C PRO A 129 -1.16 2.44 -25.93
N LYS A 130 -0.16 2.96 -26.61
CA LYS A 130 0.13 4.39 -26.59
C LYS A 130 -0.90 5.10 -27.46
N ARG A 131 -1.60 6.00 -26.89
CA ARG A 131 -2.55 6.85 -27.63
C ARG A 131 -2.17 8.30 -27.54
#